data_552891dfd103cb16a7af83114ef2419f
#
_entry.id   552891dfd103cb16a7af83114ef2419f
#
_cell.length_a   1.000
_cell.length_b   1.000
_cell.length_c   1.000
_cell.angle_alpha   90.00
_cell.angle_beta   90.00
_cell.angle_gamma   90.00
#
_symmetry.space_group_name_H-M   'P 1'
#
loop_
_entity.id
_entity.type
_entity.pdbx_description
1 polymer ?
#
loop_
_entity_poly.entity_id
_entity_poly.type
_entity_poly.pdbx_seq_one_letter_code
_entity_poly.pdbx_strand_id
1 'polypeptide(L)'
;MELYELIAPCHFGLEAVMKREILDLGYEIERVEDGKVTFLADAEGIAYANLFLRTTERILLKVGQVHAETYDELFEATKALPWEKFIPKNGKFWVTKANSIKSKLFSPSDIQSIMKKAIVERLKQVYHMEWFPEDGAQYPIRVSILKDEVTIGLDTSGVSLHKRGYRKLTAKAPITETLAAALIMLTPWKGDRILVDPFCGSGTFPIEAAMMAANMAPGMNRSFLAEEWRNVIKRKCWYEAMDEAGDLVEEDVQVDIQGYDVDGDIVKAARSNAQSAGVDHMIHFQQRPVSALSHPKKYGFIISNPPYGERIEEKENLPALYREIGERFAALDAWSMYLITSYEDAQKYIGRKADKNRKIYNGMLKTYFYQFMGPKPPRRSQENGSN
;
A
#
# COMPACT_ATOMS: atom_id res chain seq x y z
N MET A 1 27.92 9.95 -1.77
CA MET A 1 26.75 9.58 -2.60
C MET A 1 25.77 10.74 -2.60
N GLU A 2 25.13 11.01 -3.72
CA GLU A 2 24.07 12.02 -3.79
C GLU A 2 22.82 11.46 -3.11
N LEU A 3 22.25 12.22 -2.18
CA LEU A 3 21.01 11.85 -1.49
C LEU A 3 19.82 12.55 -2.15
N TYR A 4 18.74 11.83 -2.27
CA TYR A 4 17.44 12.29 -2.78
C TYR A 4 16.40 12.26 -1.68
N GLU A 5 15.48 13.20 -1.70
CA GLU A 5 14.25 13.10 -0.95
C GLU A 5 13.26 12.23 -1.73
N LEU A 6 12.86 11.11 -1.13
CA LEU A 6 11.81 10.25 -1.66
C LEU A 6 10.53 10.43 -0.86
N ILE A 7 9.39 10.50 -1.56
CA ILE A 7 8.08 10.64 -0.95
C ILE A 7 7.31 9.34 -1.15
N ALA A 8 6.84 8.74 -0.06
CA ALA A 8 5.97 7.56 -0.05
C ALA A 8 4.55 7.95 0.41
N PRO A 9 3.60 8.19 -0.52
CA PRO A 9 2.20 8.37 -0.17
C PRO A 9 1.60 7.10 0.42
N CYS A 10 0.78 7.25 1.47
CA CYS A 10 0.07 6.16 2.11
C CYS A 10 -1.38 6.54 2.40
N HIS A 11 -2.19 5.57 2.80
CA HIS A 11 -3.54 5.87 3.29
C HIS A 11 -3.47 6.72 4.56
N PHE A 12 -4.30 7.76 4.63
CA PHE A 12 -4.41 8.62 5.80
C PHE A 12 -4.66 7.82 7.07
N GLY A 13 -3.85 8.08 8.11
CA GLY A 13 -3.87 7.36 9.38
C GLY A 13 -2.97 6.13 9.43
N LEU A 14 -2.23 5.82 8.34
CA LEU A 14 -1.28 4.71 8.28
C LEU A 14 0.18 5.18 8.18
N GLU A 15 0.45 6.46 8.38
CA GLU A 15 1.79 7.06 8.30
C GLU A 15 2.78 6.41 9.27
N ALA A 16 2.31 6.00 10.45
CA ALA A 16 3.15 5.31 11.43
C ALA A 16 3.60 3.90 10.96
N VAL A 17 2.77 3.21 10.15
CA VAL A 17 3.14 1.93 9.54
C VAL A 17 4.19 2.17 8.47
N MET A 18 3.94 3.11 7.56
CA MET A 18 4.88 3.50 6.51
C MET A 18 6.22 3.93 7.08
N LYS A 19 6.21 4.81 8.09
CA LYS A 19 7.44 5.24 8.78
C LYS A 19 8.26 4.05 9.28
N ARG A 20 7.61 3.04 9.87
CA ARG A 20 8.32 1.84 10.37
C ARG A 20 8.94 1.05 9.23
N GLU A 21 8.22 0.81 8.13
CA GLU A 21 8.78 0.12 6.96
C GLU A 21 10.02 0.82 6.41
N ILE A 22 10.00 2.15 6.31
CA ILE A 22 11.14 2.94 5.82
C ILE A 22 12.34 2.83 6.78
N LEU A 23 12.10 2.89 8.10
CA LEU A 23 13.15 2.72 9.11
C LEU A 23 13.71 1.29 9.12
N ASP A 24 12.87 0.28 8.91
CA ASP A 24 13.28 -1.14 8.82
C ASP A 24 14.17 -1.39 7.59
N LEU A 25 14.01 -0.60 6.50
CA LEU A 25 14.91 -0.57 5.36
C LEU A 25 16.22 0.22 5.60
N GLY A 26 16.37 0.85 6.77
CA GLY A 26 17.57 1.59 7.14
C GLY A 26 17.61 3.05 6.66
N TYR A 27 16.52 3.60 6.14
CA TYR A 27 16.48 4.98 5.66
C TYR A 27 16.07 5.98 6.75
N GLU A 28 16.61 7.18 6.66
CA GLU A 28 16.31 8.28 7.56
C GLU A 28 15.02 9.01 7.16
N ILE A 29 14.15 9.25 8.13
CA ILE A 29 12.91 9.99 7.93
C ILE A 29 13.20 11.50 7.97
N GLU A 30 12.89 12.17 6.88
CA GLU A 30 12.95 13.63 6.81
C GLU A 30 11.68 14.26 7.37
N ARG A 31 10.50 13.76 6.97
CA ARG A 31 9.22 14.34 7.38
C ARG A 31 8.07 13.32 7.34
N VAL A 32 7.17 13.44 8.32
CA VAL A 32 5.89 12.72 8.34
C VAL A 32 4.77 13.74 8.25
N GLU A 33 3.91 13.60 7.25
CA GLU A 33 2.76 14.46 7.01
C GLU A 33 1.53 13.60 6.77
N ASP A 34 0.34 14.19 6.86
CA ASP A 34 -0.90 13.50 6.57
C ASP A 34 -0.89 12.83 5.19
N GLY A 35 -0.97 11.50 5.17
CA GLY A 35 -1.03 10.69 3.94
C GLY A 35 0.30 10.53 3.20
N LYS A 36 1.45 10.93 3.77
CA LYS A 36 2.76 10.70 3.16
C LYS A 36 3.91 10.72 4.17
N VAL A 37 4.99 10.02 3.83
CA VAL A 37 6.26 10.07 4.54
C VAL A 37 7.35 10.43 3.54
N THR A 38 8.19 11.41 3.89
CA THR A 38 9.38 11.80 3.12
C THR A 38 10.62 11.29 3.85
N PHE A 39 11.56 10.71 3.11
CA PHE A 39 12.78 10.12 3.64
C PHE A 39 13.97 10.35 2.70
N LEU A 40 15.18 10.21 3.23
CA LEU A 40 16.42 10.37 2.49
C LEU A 40 16.94 9.02 2.02
N ALA A 41 17.31 8.93 0.75
CA ALA A 41 17.92 7.75 0.16
C ALA A 41 18.83 8.14 -1.00
N ASP A 42 19.78 7.30 -1.34
CA ASP A 42 20.55 7.42 -2.56
C ASP A 42 19.80 6.85 -3.79
N ALA A 43 20.47 6.74 -4.92
CA ALA A 43 19.84 6.22 -6.13
C ALA A 43 19.41 4.75 -5.97
N GLU A 44 20.13 3.93 -5.20
CA GLU A 44 19.76 2.54 -4.92
C GLU A 44 18.46 2.48 -4.12
N GLY A 45 18.27 3.40 -3.18
CA GLY A 45 17.06 3.51 -2.38
C GLY A 45 15.79 3.70 -3.20
N ILE A 46 15.87 4.21 -4.43
CA ILE A 46 14.73 4.27 -5.35
C ILE A 46 14.27 2.84 -5.70
N ALA A 47 15.22 1.93 -6.00
CA ALA A 47 14.90 0.53 -6.30
C ALA A 47 14.34 -0.19 -5.07
N TYR A 48 15.04 -0.08 -3.93
CA TYR A 48 14.63 -0.71 -2.68
C TYR A 48 13.25 -0.25 -2.21
N ALA A 49 12.97 1.05 -2.25
CA ALA A 49 11.68 1.58 -1.84
C ALA A 49 10.53 1.07 -2.72
N ASN A 50 10.72 1.01 -4.05
CA ASN A 50 9.71 0.47 -4.97
C ASN A 50 9.50 -1.03 -4.78
N LEU A 51 10.55 -1.78 -4.48
CA LEU A 51 10.53 -3.23 -4.38
C LEU A 51 9.98 -3.72 -3.04
N PHE A 52 10.39 -3.09 -1.93
CA PHE A 52 10.15 -3.60 -0.58
C PHE A 52 9.01 -2.93 0.19
N LEU A 53 8.67 -1.64 -0.08
CA LEU A 53 7.61 -0.98 0.67
C LEU A 53 6.22 -1.52 0.30
N ARG A 54 5.53 -2.07 1.30
CA ARG A 54 4.24 -2.77 1.12
C ARG A 54 3.04 -1.83 1.15
N THR A 55 3.15 -0.72 1.90
CA THR A 55 1.99 0.08 2.28
C THR A 55 1.89 1.41 1.54
N THR A 56 2.84 1.70 0.65
CA THR A 56 2.79 2.87 -0.24
C THR A 56 2.15 2.56 -1.59
N GLU A 57 1.48 3.55 -2.15
CA GLU A 57 0.91 3.46 -3.50
C GLU A 57 1.93 3.77 -4.60
N ARG A 58 2.97 4.53 -4.27
CA ARG A 58 4.01 5.00 -5.19
C ARG A 58 5.26 5.44 -4.43
N ILE A 59 6.37 5.54 -5.16
CA ILE A 59 7.55 6.26 -4.71
C ILE A 59 7.76 7.43 -5.65
N LEU A 60 7.81 8.64 -5.09
CA LEU A 60 8.08 9.85 -5.85
C LEU A 60 9.47 10.37 -5.53
N LEU A 61 10.28 10.62 -6.55
CA LEU A 61 11.52 11.34 -6.43
C LEU A 61 11.22 12.84 -6.38
N LYS A 62 11.42 13.49 -5.24
CA LYS A 62 11.12 14.90 -5.04
C LYS A 62 12.04 15.79 -5.88
N VAL A 63 11.47 16.58 -6.76
CA VAL A 63 12.20 17.57 -7.56
C VAL A 63 12.34 18.88 -6.78
N GLY A 64 11.29 19.25 -6.07
CA GLY A 64 11.29 20.47 -5.26
C GLY A 64 9.97 20.70 -4.52
N GLN A 65 10.01 21.71 -3.67
CA GLN A 65 8.84 22.26 -2.99
C GLN A 65 8.91 23.79 -3.11
N VAL A 66 7.84 24.42 -3.55
CA VAL A 66 7.78 25.85 -3.80
C VAL A 66 6.47 26.42 -3.27
N HIS A 67 6.46 27.70 -2.90
CA HIS A 67 5.25 28.43 -2.56
C HIS A 67 4.72 29.15 -3.79
N ALA A 68 3.42 29.07 -4.09
CA ALA A 68 2.81 29.79 -5.18
C ALA A 68 1.31 30.06 -4.91
N GLU A 69 0.96 31.34 -4.93
CA GLU A 69 -0.42 31.83 -4.79
C GLU A 69 -1.03 32.24 -6.14
N THR A 70 -0.19 32.48 -7.14
CA THR A 70 -0.58 32.87 -8.50
C THR A 70 0.02 31.93 -9.55
N TYR A 71 -0.55 31.90 -10.73
CA TYR A 71 -0.03 31.09 -11.84
C TYR A 71 1.33 31.59 -12.35
N ASP A 72 1.62 32.88 -12.25
CA ASP A 72 2.93 33.45 -12.59
C ASP A 72 4.00 33.00 -11.59
N GLU A 73 3.71 33.03 -10.30
CA GLU A 73 4.59 32.47 -9.27
C GLU A 73 4.84 30.99 -9.47
N LEU A 74 3.80 30.21 -9.77
CA LEU A 74 3.91 28.80 -10.07
C LEU A 74 4.81 28.53 -11.27
N PHE A 75 4.67 29.35 -12.34
CA PHE A 75 5.49 29.24 -13.54
C PHE A 75 6.97 29.51 -13.23
N GLU A 76 7.28 30.65 -12.63
CA GLU A 76 8.67 31.05 -12.38
C GLU A 76 9.34 30.11 -11.36
N ALA A 77 8.66 29.73 -10.29
CA ALA A 77 9.19 28.79 -9.31
C ALA A 77 9.41 27.39 -9.91
N THR A 78 8.50 26.88 -10.74
CA THR A 78 8.68 25.61 -11.46
C THR A 78 9.84 25.66 -12.43
N LYS A 79 9.99 26.76 -13.20
CA LYS A 79 11.07 26.97 -14.16
C LYS A 79 12.44 27.02 -13.48
N ALA A 80 12.52 27.54 -12.25
CA ALA A 80 13.76 27.65 -11.49
C ALA A 80 14.33 26.28 -11.02
N LEU A 81 13.52 25.22 -10.98
CA LEU A 81 13.95 23.89 -10.55
C LEU A 81 14.91 23.24 -11.57
N PRO A 82 15.84 22.38 -11.09
CA PRO A 82 16.90 21.79 -11.91
C PRO A 82 16.40 20.56 -12.69
N TRP A 83 15.45 20.73 -13.57
CA TRP A 83 14.81 19.65 -14.33
C TRP A 83 15.79 18.80 -15.16
N GLU A 84 16.85 19.43 -15.66
CA GLU A 84 17.93 18.77 -16.43
C GLU A 84 18.71 17.71 -15.65
N LYS A 85 18.66 17.73 -14.31
CA LYS A 85 19.25 16.67 -13.50
C LYS A 85 18.50 15.34 -13.65
N PHE A 86 17.20 15.42 -13.90
CA PHE A 86 16.31 14.27 -13.91
C PHE A 86 15.84 13.87 -15.31
N ILE A 87 15.52 14.84 -16.16
CA ILE A 87 14.91 14.62 -17.47
C ILE A 87 15.96 14.86 -18.56
N PRO A 88 16.43 13.82 -19.28
CA PRO A 88 17.37 13.97 -20.38
C PRO A 88 16.70 14.60 -21.61
N LYS A 89 17.53 14.98 -22.60
CA LYS A 89 17.10 15.68 -23.84
C LYS A 89 15.96 15.00 -24.59
N ASN A 90 15.88 13.69 -24.52
CA ASN A 90 14.87 12.88 -25.20
C ASN A 90 13.80 12.33 -24.23
N GLY A 91 13.83 12.70 -22.94
CA GLY A 91 12.88 12.23 -21.96
C GLY A 91 11.46 12.68 -22.29
N LYS A 92 10.52 11.75 -22.21
CA LYS A 92 9.08 12.03 -22.36
C LYS A 92 8.49 12.39 -21.01
N PHE A 93 8.03 13.62 -20.83
CA PHE A 93 7.49 14.08 -19.55
C PHE A 93 6.12 14.76 -19.69
N TRP A 94 5.32 14.61 -18.66
CA TRP A 94 4.03 15.28 -18.54
C TRP A 94 3.66 15.45 -17.09
N VAL A 95 2.89 16.49 -16.79
CA VAL A 95 2.28 16.66 -15.48
C VAL A 95 1.02 15.82 -15.41
N THR A 96 0.97 14.88 -14.48
CA THR A 96 -0.17 14.00 -14.26
C THR A 96 -1.29 14.77 -13.52
N LYS A 97 -2.17 14.10 -12.83
CA LYS A 97 -3.21 14.77 -12.05
C LYS A 97 -2.58 15.64 -10.95
N ALA A 98 -2.86 16.95 -10.98
CA ALA A 98 -2.55 17.86 -9.89
C ALA A 98 -3.68 17.81 -8.84
N ASN A 99 -3.32 17.71 -7.57
CA ASN A 99 -4.26 17.81 -6.45
C ASN A 99 -4.01 19.14 -5.74
N SER A 100 -5.07 19.93 -5.52
CA SER A 100 -4.98 21.19 -4.78
C SER A 100 -6.02 21.22 -3.67
N ILE A 101 -5.56 21.50 -2.44
CA ILE A 101 -6.39 21.51 -1.24
C ILE A 101 -6.11 22.79 -0.47
N LYS A 102 -7.19 23.56 -0.16
CA LYS A 102 -7.09 24.81 0.64
C LYS A 102 -6.04 25.77 0.08
N SER A 103 -6.01 25.92 -1.23
CA SER A 103 -5.02 26.73 -1.96
C SER A 103 -5.70 27.65 -2.95
N LYS A 104 -5.02 28.74 -3.31
CA LYS A 104 -5.53 29.73 -4.29
C LYS A 104 -5.53 29.17 -5.70
N LEU A 105 -4.56 28.34 -6.05
CA LEU A 105 -4.51 27.62 -7.31
C LEU A 105 -5.35 26.33 -7.20
N PHE A 106 -6.51 26.31 -7.86
CA PHE A 106 -7.50 25.23 -7.71
C PHE A 106 -7.83 24.47 -9.00
N SER A 107 -7.45 25.01 -10.18
CA SER A 107 -7.73 24.35 -11.47
C SER A 107 -6.62 23.33 -11.82
N PRO A 108 -6.88 22.01 -11.77
CA PRO A 108 -5.86 21.01 -12.11
C PRO A 108 -5.33 21.13 -13.53
N SER A 109 -6.18 21.47 -14.52
CA SER A 109 -5.80 21.64 -15.93
C SER A 109 -4.85 22.81 -16.13
N ASP A 110 -5.11 23.94 -15.45
CA ASP A 110 -4.28 25.13 -15.59
C ASP A 110 -2.92 24.90 -14.90
N ILE A 111 -2.90 24.30 -13.72
CA ILE A 111 -1.68 23.90 -13.02
C ILE A 111 -0.83 23.00 -13.92
N GLN A 112 -1.42 21.97 -14.54
CA GLN A 112 -0.73 21.05 -15.44
C GLN A 112 -0.13 21.77 -16.65
N SER A 113 -0.92 22.64 -17.31
CA SER A 113 -0.50 23.36 -18.52
C SER A 113 0.62 24.35 -18.22
N ILE A 114 0.51 25.11 -17.14
CA ILE A 114 1.49 26.13 -16.73
C ILE A 114 2.80 25.46 -16.33
N MET A 115 2.74 24.41 -15.53
CA MET A 115 3.94 23.68 -15.10
C MET A 115 4.62 23.00 -16.31
N LYS A 116 3.86 22.36 -17.22
CA LYS A 116 4.45 21.78 -18.45
C LYS A 116 5.20 22.85 -19.25
N LYS A 117 4.62 24.02 -19.43
CA LYS A 117 5.24 25.15 -20.14
C LYS A 117 6.53 25.63 -19.43
N ALA A 118 6.49 25.79 -18.10
CA ALA A 118 7.65 26.21 -17.32
C ALA A 118 8.82 25.24 -17.43
N ILE A 119 8.56 23.94 -17.38
CA ILE A 119 9.55 22.88 -17.53
C ILE A 119 10.17 22.92 -18.95
N VAL A 120 9.34 23.03 -19.97
CA VAL A 120 9.81 23.17 -21.36
C VAL A 120 10.73 24.36 -21.53
N GLU A 121 10.36 25.53 -20.99
CA GLU A 121 11.20 26.73 -21.07
C GLU A 121 12.55 26.56 -20.33
N ARG A 122 12.56 25.90 -19.17
CA ARG A 122 13.80 25.55 -18.48
C ARG A 122 14.69 24.63 -19.32
N LEU A 123 14.13 23.55 -19.84
CA LEU A 123 14.89 22.57 -20.60
C LEU A 123 15.40 23.14 -21.94
N LYS A 124 14.64 24.03 -22.61
CA LYS A 124 15.10 24.78 -23.80
C LYS A 124 16.34 25.60 -23.48
N GLN A 125 16.32 26.33 -22.37
CA GLN A 125 17.45 27.17 -21.96
C GLN A 125 18.71 26.33 -21.67
N VAL A 126 18.56 25.22 -20.95
CA VAL A 126 19.70 24.39 -20.53
C VAL A 126 20.23 23.53 -21.68
N TYR A 127 19.35 22.96 -22.48
CA TYR A 127 19.76 22.06 -23.57
C TYR A 127 20.03 22.76 -24.88
N HIS A 128 19.72 24.05 -25.01
CA HIS A 128 19.83 24.84 -26.24
C HIS A 128 19.09 24.19 -27.41
N MET A 129 17.85 23.73 -27.14
CA MET A 129 16.97 23.03 -28.09
C MET A 129 15.59 23.69 -28.11
N GLU A 130 15.02 23.86 -29.32
CA GLU A 130 13.66 24.39 -29.47
C GLU A 130 12.58 23.30 -29.47
N TRP A 131 12.95 22.07 -29.77
CA TRP A 131 12.06 20.94 -29.86
C TRP A 131 12.67 19.70 -29.19
N PHE A 132 11.82 18.92 -28.47
CA PHE A 132 12.19 17.71 -27.77
C PHE A 132 11.58 16.47 -28.45
N PRO A 133 12.34 15.42 -28.79
CA PRO A 133 11.82 14.24 -29.49
C PRO A 133 10.85 13.40 -28.67
N GLU A 134 10.93 13.44 -27.33
CA GLU A 134 10.09 12.69 -26.38
C GLU A 134 10.01 11.17 -26.71
N ASP A 135 11.10 10.59 -27.25
CA ASP A 135 11.23 9.18 -27.67
C ASP A 135 11.98 8.30 -26.66
N GLY A 136 12.42 8.89 -25.55
CA GLY A 136 13.13 8.22 -24.47
C GLY A 136 12.23 7.75 -23.32
N ALA A 137 12.86 7.55 -22.17
CA ALA A 137 12.17 7.13 -20.94
C ALA A 137 11.08 8.11 -20.50
N GLN A 138 10.09 7.61 -19.78
CA GLN A 138 8.93 8.35 -19.34
C GLN A 138 9.13 8.94 -17.93
N TYR A 139 8.82 10.22 -17.75
CA TYR A 139 8.96 10.97 -16.51
C TYR A 139 7.61 11.64 -16.12
N PRO A 140 6.65 10.86 -15.57
CA PRO A 140 5.39 11.45 -15.11
C PRO A 140 5.61 12.27 -13.84
N ILE A 141 5.12 13.51 -13.84
CA ILE A 141 5.28 14.46 -12.77
C ILE A 141 3.99 14.49 -11.94
N ARG A 142 4.11 14.30 -10.64
CA ARG A 142 3.04 14.41 -9.65
C ARG A 142 3.15 15.74 -8.92
N VAL A 143 2.00 16.39 -8.77
CA VAL A 143 1.90 17.70 -8.11
C VAL A 143 0.84 17.63 -7.02
N SER A 144 1.21 18.07 -5.83
CA SER A 144 0.31 18.23 -4.70
C SER A 144 0.44 19.65 -4.14
N ILE A 145 -0.66 20.38 -4.07
CA ILE A 145 -0.71 21.72 -3.50
C ILE A 145 -1.54 21.65 -2.23
N LEU A 146 -0.95 22.08 -1.14
CA LEU A 146 -1.62 22.18 0.16
C LEU A 146 -1.29 23.52 0.81
N LYS A 147 -2.30 24.38 1.01
CA LYS A 147 -2.12 25.72 1.59
C LYS A 147 -1.04 26.53 0.84
N ASP A 148 -1.16 26.53 -0.48
CA ASP A 148 -0.27 27.22 -1.42
C ASP A 148 1.18 26.70 -1.48
N GLU A 149 1.51 25.62 -0.72
CA GLU A 149 2.77 24.89 -0.83
C GLU A 149 2.66 23.79 -1.89
N VAL A 150 3.46 23.90 -2.94
CA VAL A 150 3.50 23.04 -4.11
C VAL A 150 4.62 22.01 -3.95
N THR A 151 4.27 20.76 -3.73
CA THR A 151 5.23 19.63 -3.72
C THR A 151 5.24 18.97 -5.10
N ILE A 152 6.43 18.80 -5.67
CA ILE A 152 6.64 18.29 -7.02
C ILE A 152 7.53 17.05 -6.96
N GLY A 153 7.07 15.94 -7.52
CA GLY A 153 7.82 14.68 -7.56
C GLY A 153 7.67 13.95 -8.88
N LEU A 154 8.72 13.24 -9.28
CA LEU A 154 8.70 12.31 -10.41
C LEU A 154 8.22 10.94 -9.94
N ASP A 155 7.26 10.35 -10.63
CA ASP A 155 6.71 9.04 -10.32
C ASP A 155 7.66 7.94 -10.77
N THR A 156 8.41 7.35 -9.84
CA THR A 156 9.39 6.28 -10.11
C THR A 156 8.72 4.94 -10.34
N SER A 157 7.51 4.75 -9.82
CA SER A 157 6.81 3.47 -9.81
C SER A 157 6.03 3.19 -11.09
N GLY A 158 5.37 4.20 -11.65
CA GLY A 158 4.49 4.09 -12.82
C GLY A 158 3.11 3.52 -12.48
N VAL A 159 2.88 2.24 -12.72
CA VAL A 159 1.68 1.55 -12.27
C VAL A 159 1.65 1.54 -10.75
N SER A 160 0.49 1.80 -10.13
CA SER A 160 0.37 1.86 -8.66
C SER A 160 0.87 0.59 -7.98
N LEU A 161 1.58 0.73 -6.85
CA LEU A 161 2.26 -0.38 -6.16
C LEU A 161 1.30 -1.40 -5.55
N HIS A 162 0.02 -1.06 -5.31
CA HIS A 162 -0.96 -2.07 -4.92
C HIS A 162 -1.12 -3.16 -5.99
N LYS A 163 -0.91 -2.86 -7.27
CA LYS A 163 -0.89 -3.86 -8.34
C LYS A 163 0.39 -4.68 -8.28
N ARG A 164 0.41 -5.68 -7.39
CA ARG A 164 1.56 -6.57 -7.16
C ARG A 164 1.89 -7.47 -8.36
N GLY A 165 0.95 -7.63 -9.30
CA GLY A 165 1.08 -8.52 -10.45
C GLY A 165 0.34 -9.86 -10.31
N TYR A 166 -0.01 -10.28 -9.12
CA TYR A 166 -0.66 -11.57 -8.91
C TYR A 166 -2.18 -11.56 -9.16
N ARG A 167 -2.86 -10.43 -8.99
CA ARG A 167 -4.31 -10.34 -9.12
C ARG A 167 -4.74 -10.29 -10.57
N LYS A 168 -5.17 -11.42 -11.11
CA LYS A 168 -5.74 -11.55 -12.46
C LYS A 168 -7.27 -11.52 -12.45
N LEU A 169 -7.88 -12.03 -11.37
CA LEU A 169 -9.32 -12.12 -11.18
C LEU A 169 -9.73 -11.30 -9.97
N THR A 170 -10.76 -10.47 -10.13
CA THR A 170 -11.20 -9.54 -9.08
C THR A 170 -12.64 -9.84 -8.67
N ALA A 171 -12.92 -9.77 -7.37
CA ALA A 171 -14.27 -9.57 -6.85
C ALA A 171 -14.71 -8.12 -7.10
N LYS A 172 -15.99 -7.81 -6.84
CA LYS A 172 -16.47 -6.43 -6.83
C LYS A 172 -15.81 -5.68 -5.67
N ALA A 173 -15.19 -4.51 -5.97
CA ALA A 173 -14.58 -3.61 -5.01
C ALA A 173 -13.65 -4.27 -3.95
N PRO A 174 -12.61 -5.03 -4.36
CA PRO A 174 -11.70 -5.64 -3.40
C PRO A 174 -10.89 -4.56 -2.67
N ILE A 175 -10.51 -4.85 -1.42
CA ILE A 175 -9.52 -4.03 -0.71
C ILE A 175 -8.21 -4.01 -1.50
N THR A 176 -7.52 -2.85 -1.53
CA THR A 176 -6.19 -2.77 -2.18
C THR A 176 -5.16 -3.55 -1.38
N GLU A 177 -4.18 -4.10 -2.06
CA GLU A 177 -3.10 -4.89 -1.46
C GLU A 177 -2.28 -4.07 -0.46
N THR A 178 -2.01 -2.81 -0.78
CA THR A 178 -1.31 -1.86 0.10
C THR A 178 -2.06 -1.62 1.41
N LEU A 179 -3.38 -1.46 1.33
CA LEU A 179 -4.22 -1.29 2.52
C LEU A 179 -4.30 -2.59 3.32
N ALA A 180 -4.50 -3.73 2.67
CA ALA A 180 -4.54 -5.03 3.34
C ALA A 180 -3.23 -5.32 4.10
N ALA A 181 -2.08 -5.11 3.45
CA ALA A 181 -0.77 -5.24 4.09
C ALA A 181 -0.63 -4.33 5.31
N ALA A 182 -1.02 -3.05 5.19
CA ALA A 182 -0.96 -2.11 6.31
C ALA A 182 -1.83 -2.53 7.49
N LEU A 183 -3.02 -3.08 7.22
CA LEU A 183 -3.93 -3.57 8.26
C LEU A 183 -3.37 -4.81 8.96
N ILE A 184 -2.76 -5.74 8.23
CA ILE A 184 -2.05 -6.87 8.82
C ILE A 184 -0.92 -6.38 9.73
N MET A 185 -0.11 -5.44 9.27
CA MET A 185 1.01 -4.84 10.04
C MET A 185 0.55 -4.07 11.28
N LEU A 186 -0.70 -3.62 11.35
CA LEU A 186 -1.30 -3.02 12.56
C LEU A 186 -1.71 -4.06 13.60
N THR A 187 -1.74 -5.33 13.25
CA THR A 187 -2.02 -6.44 14.19
C THR A 187 -0.73 -6.98 14.79
N PRO A 188 -0.80 -7.72 15.90
CA PRO A 188 0.36 -8.42 16.45
C PRO A 188 0.65 -9.78 15.79
N TRP A 189 -0.02 -10.11 14.68
CA TRP A 189 0.24 -11.33 13.92
C TRP A 189 1.63 -11.29 13.25
N LYS A 190 2.37 -12.40 13.29
CA LYS A 190 3.74 -12.55 12.80
C LYS A 190 3.99 -13.88 12.08
N GLY A 191 2.93 -14.54 11.58
CA GLY A 191 3.03 -15.88 11.01
C GLY A 191 3.06 -17.02 12.02
N ASP A 192 3.23 -16.72 13.30
CA ASP A 192 3.37 -17.68 14.41
C ASP A 192 2.07 -18.35 14.85
N ARG A 193 0.94 -17.83 14.42
CA ARG A 193 -0.41 -18.27 14.81
C ARG A 193 -1.34 -18.27 13.61
N ILE A 194 -2.39 -19.08 13.69
CA ILE A 194 -3.38 -19.15 12.63
C ILE A 194 -4.01 -17.79 12.36
N LEU A 195 -4.17 -17.48 11.06
CA LEU A 195 -4.92 -16.34 10.53
C LEU A 195 -6.06 -16.85 9.66
N VAL A 196 -7.27 -16.36 9.90
CA VAL A 196 -8.46 -16.70 9.10
C VAL A 196 -9.11 -15.42 8.56
N ASP A 197 -9.40 -15.41 7.28
CA ASP A 197 -10.29 -14.43 6.66
C ASP A 197 -11.59 -15.11 6.22
N PRO A 198 -12.69 -14.98 6.98
CA PRO A 198 -13.96 -15.63 6.67
C PRO A 198 -14.78 -14.94 5.55
N PHE A 199 -14.27 -13.85 4.99
CA PHE A 199 -14.82 -13.12 3.83
C PHE A 199 -13.71 -12.80 2.84
N CYS A 200 -12.90 -13.80 2.48
CA CYS A 200 -11.64 -13.59 1.78
C CYS A 200 -11.78 -13.00 0.38
N GLY A 201 -12.96 -13.08 -0.23
CA GLY A 201 -13.16 -12.63 -1.59
C GLY A 201 -12.11 -13.22 -2.53
N SER A 202 -11.42 -12.38 -3.30
CA SER A 202 -10.34 -12.81 -4.20
C SER A 202 -9.00 -13.09 -3.50
N GLY A 203 -8.97 -13.20 -2.17
CA GLY A 203 -7.84 -13.68 -1.38
C GLY A 203 -6.84 -12.62 -0.92
N THR A 204 -7.17 -11.33 -0.92
CA THR A 204 -6.19 -10.26 -0.67
C THR A 204 -5.50 -10.39 0.70
N PHE A 205 -6.24 -10.50 1.81
CA PHE A 205 -5.63 -10.64 3.14
C PHE A 205 -4.81 -11.93 3.28
N PRO A 206 -5.32 -13.11 2.91
CA PRO A 206 -4.53 -14.34 2.98
C PRO A 206 -3.25 -14.29 2.14
N ILE A 207 -3.30 -13.74 0.92
CA ILE A 207 -2.14 -13.66 0.03
C ILE A 207 -1.09 -12.68 0.58
N GLU A 208 -1.49 -11.45 0.96
CA GLU A 208 -0.55 -10.49 1.55
C GLU A 208 0.06 -11.01 2.86
N ALA A 209 -0.72 -11.73 3.70
CA ALA A 209 -0.21 -12.37 4.91
C ALA A 209 0.83 -13.47 4.59
N ALA A 210 0.57 -14.32 3.60
CA ALA A 210 1.50 -15.37 3.17
C ALA A 210 2.80 -14.78 2.61
N MET A 211 2.70 -13.76 1.73
CA MET A 211 3.87 -13.04 1.21
C MET A 211 4.69 -12.40 2.33
N MET A 212 4.03 -11.83 3.34
CA MET A 212 4.72 -11.25 4.51
C MET A 212 5.40 -12.31 5.36
N ALA A 213 4.75 -13.45 5.58
CA ALA A 213 5.31 -14.56 6.35
C ALA A 213 6.53 -15.19 5.66
N ALA A 214 6.49 -15.30 4.33
CA ALA A 214 7.61 -15.77 3.51
C ALA A 214 8.67 -14.69 3.24
N ASN A 215 8.55 -13.51 3.84
CA ASN A 215 9.42 -12.35 3.60
C ASN A 215 9.58 -11.96 2.12
N MET A 216 8.58 -12.26 1.28
CA MET A 216 8.58 -11.90 -0.14
C MET A 216 8.38 -10.41 -0.34
N ALA A 217 9.26 -9.75 -1.06
CA ALA A 217 9.09 -8.32 -1.38
C ALA A 217 7.90 -8.12 -2.33
N PRO A 218 7.02 -7.13 -2.08
CA PRO A 218 5.77 -6.96 -2.83
C PRO A 218 5.98 -6.53 -4.29
N GLY A 219 7.16 -6.04 -4.64
CA GLY A 219 7.50 -5.55 -5.97
C GLY A 219 8.13 -6.59 -6.91
N MET A 220 8.39 -7.83 -6.47
CA MET A 220 9.16 -8.82 -7.24
C MET A 220 8.51 -9.24 -8.57
N ASN A 221 7.19 -9.17 -8.69
CA ASN A 221 6.45 -9.64 -9.87
C ASN A 221 5.98 -8.50 -10.79
N ARG A 222 6.75 -7.40 -10.82
CA ARG A 222 6.40 -6.23 -11.63
C ARG A 222 7.64 -5.44 -12.06
N SER A 223 7.47 -4.49 -12.97
CA SER A 223 8.47 -3.50 -13.37
C SER A 223 8.13 -2.10 -12.87
N PHE A 224 9.11 -1.21 -12.94
CA PHE A 224 8.99 0.17 -12.47
C PHE A 224 9.49 1.15 -13.55
N LEU A 225 8.89 2.35 -13.64
CA LEU A 225 9.30 3.33 -14.65
C LEU A 225 10.76 3.77 -14.51
N ALA A 226 11.23 3.93 -13.27
CA ALA A 226 12.60 4.38 -13.03
C ALA A 226 13.67 3.35 -13.39
N GLU A 227 13.32 2.13 -13.74
CA GLU A 227 14.27 1.17 -14.35
C GLU A 227 14.89 1.70 -15.64
N GLU A 228 14.18 2.57 -16.36
CA GLU A 228 14.65 3.21 -17.58
C GLU A 228 15.42 4.53 -17.35
N TRP A 229 15.50 5.05 -16.13
CA TRP A 229 16.09 6.36 -15.81
C TRP A 229 17.61 6.27 -15.59
N ARG A 230 18.38 5.95 -16.65
CA ARG A 230 19.82 5.67 -16.59
C ARG A 230 20.68 6.84 -16.08
N ASN A 231 20.15 8.06 -16.18
CA ASN A 231 20.79 9.28 -15.68
C ASN A 231 20.60 9.49 -14.16
N VAL A 232 19.63 8.81 -13.55
CA VAL A 232 19.32 8.92 -12.12
C VAL A 232 19.76 7.66 -11.37
N ILE A 233 19.40 6.48 -11.87
CA ILE A 233 19.69 5.20 -11.23
C ILE A 233 20.31 4.22 -12.24
N LYS A 234 21.40 3.60 -11.86
CA LYS A 234 22.07 2.58 -12.69
C LYS A 234 21.23 1.28 -12.69
N ARG A 235 21.22 0.62 -13.84
CA ARG A 235 20.52 -0.67 -14.01
C ARG A 235 20.96 -1.72 -12.98
N LYS A 236 22.23 -1.70 -12.62
CA LYS A 236 22.82 -2.60 -11.63
C LYS A 236 22.10 -2.54 -10.29
N CYS A 237 21.70 -1.35 -9.83
CA CYS A 237 20.99 -1.18 -8.54
C CYS A 237 19.65 -1.93 -8.51
N TRP A 238 18.94 -1.97 -9.65
CA TRP A 238 17.69 -2.75 -9.76
C TRP A 238 17.94 -4.25 -9.70
N TYR A 239 19.01 -4.74 -10.36
CA TYR A 239 19.36 -6.16 -10.28
C TYR A 239 19.80 -6.56 -8.88
N GLU A 240 20.66 -5.78 -8.24
CA GLU A 240 21.11 -6.04 -6.88
C GLU A 240 19.94 -6.05 -5.87
N ALA A 241 19.02 -5.08 -5.96
CA ALA A 241 17.83 -5.07 -5.11
C ALA A 241 16.91 -6.28 -5.38
N MET A 242 16.78 -6.72 -6.64
CA MET A 242 15.97 -7.89 -6.98
C MET A 242 16.62 -9.20 -6.53
N ASP A 243 17.93 -9.33 -6.68
CA ASP A 243 18.69 -10.50 -6.21
C ASP A 243 18.57 -10.61 -4.67
N GLU A 244 18.77 -9.50 -3.95
CA GLU A 244 18.58 -9.47 -2.49
C GLU A 244 17.15 -9.82 -2.08
N ALA A 245 16.15 -9.30 -2.81
CA ALA A 245 14.76 -9.66 -2.54
C ALA A 245 14.50 -11.16 -2.72
N GLY A 246 15.15 -11.79 -3.71
CA GLY A 246 15.11 -13.24 -3.92
C GLY A 246 15.76 -14.02 -2.78
N ASP A 247 16.94 -13.58 -2.35
CA ASP A 247 17.71 -14.24 -1.27
C ASP A 247 17.01 -14.14 0.09
N LEU A 248 16.18 -13.11 0.29
CA LEU A 248 15.42 -12.92 1.52
C LEU A 248 14.14 -13.75 1.62
N VAL A 249 13.73 -14.43 0.55
CA VAL A 249 12.51 -15.26 0.56
C VAL A 249 12.72 -16.50 1.42
N GLU A 250 11.83 -16.71 2.39
CA GLU A 250 11.78 -17.90 3.23
C GLU A 250 10.86 -18.95 2.59
N GLU A 251 11.43 -19.90 1.84
CA GLU A 251 10.67 -20.93 1.10
C GLU A 251 9.96 -21.94 2.00
N ASP A 252 10.59 -22.33 3.13
CA ASP A 252 10.12 -23.39 4.03
C ASP A 252 9.32 -22.88 5.23
N VAL A 253 8.83 -21.64 5.19
CA VAL A 253 8.09 -21.05 6.31
C VAL A 253 6.78 -21.82 6.58
N GLN A 254 6.58 -22.22 7.83
CA GLN A 254 5.38 -22.93 8.26
C GLN A 254 4.37 -21.95 8.86
N VAL A 255 3.29 -21.72 8.13
CA VAL A 255 2.18 -20.84 8.55
C VAL A 255 0.84 -21.56 8.42
N ASP A 256 -0.14 -21.10 9.18
CA ASP A 256 -1.53 -21.55 9.05
C ASP A 256 -2.39 -20.34 8.66
N ILE A 257 -2.65 -20.21 7.37
CA ILE A 257 -3.46 -19.13 6.81
C ILE A 257 -4.65 -19.74 6.09
N GLN A 258 -5.86 -19.27 6.41
CA GLN A 258 -7.09 -19.80 5.85
C GLN A 258 -7.97 -18.67 5.31
N GLY A 259 -8.53 -18.89 4.12
CA GLY A 259 -9.47 -17.97 3.49
C GLY A 259 -10.80 -18.66 3.17
N TYR A 260 -11.91 -18.08 3.61
CA TYR A 260 -13.23 -18.61 3.34
C TYR A 260 -14.09 -17.57 2.64
N ASP A 261 -14.97 -18.04 1.78
CA ASP A 261 -16.04 -17.24 1.19
C ASP A 261 -17.25 -18.14 0.90
N VAL A 262 -18.43 -17.57 0.89
CA VAL A 262 -19.67 -18.27 0.55
C VAL A 262 -19.75 -18.56 -0.95
N ASP A 263 -19.10 -17.74 -1.78
CA ASP A 263 -19.06 -17.84 -3.23
C ASP A 263 -17.91 -18.73 -3.69
N GLY A 264 -18.23 -19.92 -4.23
CA GLY A 264 -17.24 -20.88 -4.71
C GLY A 264 -16.43 -20.39 -5.91
N ASP A 265 -16.95 -19.52 -6.75
CA ASP A 265 -16.21 -18.98 -7.90
C ASP A 265 -15.21 -17.93 -7.46
N ILE A 266 -15.53 -17.12 -6.45
CA ILE A 266 -14.58 -16.21 -5.81
C ILE A 266 -13.46 -16.98 -5.12
N VAL A 267 -13.77 -18.13 -4.47
CA VAL A 267 -12.73 -18.99 -3.85
C VAL A 267 -11.79 -19.58 -4.91
N LYS A 268 -12.28 -19.95 -6.09
CA LYS A 268 -11.44 -20.37 -7.22
C LYS A 268 -10.53 -19.23 -7.69
N ALA A 269 -11.07 -18.01 -7.76
CA ALA A 269 -10.29 -16.82 -8.10
C ALA A 269 -9.20 -16.55 -7.06
N ALA A 270 -9.49 -16.69 -5.76
CA ALA A 270 -8.51 -16.56 -4.69
C ALA A 270 -7.35 -17.56 -4.81
N ARG A 271 -7.66 -18.84 -5.10
CA ARG A 271 -6.62 -19.86 -5.36
C ARG A 271 -5.74 -19.52 -6.56
N SER A 272 -6.36 -19.07 -7.67
CA SER A 272 -5.61 -18.68 -8.87
C SER A 272 -4.71 -17.47 -8.63
N ASN A 273 -5.18 -16.49 -7.84
CA ASN A 273 -4.38 -15.34 -7.44
C ASN A 273 -3.22 -15.74 -6.52
N ALA A 274 -3.46 -16.63 -5.55
CA ALA A 274 -2.41 -17.15 -4.66
C ALA A 274 -1.34 -17.94 -5.44
N GLN A 275 -1.75 -18.74 -6.42
CA GLN A 275 -0.84 -19.44 -7.32
C GLN A 275 0.00 -18.44 -8.14
N SER A 276 -0.63 -17.37 -8.65
CA SER A 276 0.08 -16.31 -9.37
C SER A 276 1.06 -15.53 -8.49
N ALA A 277 0.80 -15.48 -7.18
CA ALA A 277 1.70 -14.89 -6.18
C ALA A 277 2.79 -15.87 -5.70
N GLY A 278 2.70 -17.18 -6.02
CA GLY A 278 3.63 -18.21 -5.57
C GLY A 278 3.44 -18.65 -4.11
N VAL A 279 2.27 -18.38 -3.50
CA VAL A 279 1.99 -18.65 -2.07
C VAL A 279 0.78 -19.56 -1.84
N ASP A 280 0.28 -20.22 -2.88
CA ASP A 280 -0.90 -21.09 -2.80
C ASP A 280 -0.72 -22.28 -1.85
N HIS A 281 0.49 -22.82 -1.74
CA HIS A 281 0.86 -23.90 -0.81
C HIS A 281 0.80 -23.49 0.67
N MET A 282 0.81 -22.19 0.96
CA MET A 282 0.76 -21.63 2.32
C MET A 282 -0.66 -21.33 2.80
N ILE A 283 -1.68 -21.39 1.90
CA ILE A 283 -3.02 -20.90 2.17
C ILE A 283 -4.06 -21.97 1.90
N HIS A 284 -4.91 -22.25 2.89
CA HIS A 284 -6.08 -23.09 2.70
C HIS A 284 -7.32 -22.25 2.34
N PHE A 285 -7.76 -22.34 1.08
CA PHE A 285 -9.00 -21.69 0.63
C PHE A 285 -10.16 -22.68 0.58
N GLN A 286 -11.30 -22.31 1.14
CA GLN A 286 -12.50 -23.16 1.15
C GLN A 286 -13.78 -22.35 0.94
N GLN A 287 -14.71 -22.89 0.13
CA GLN A 287 -16.07 -22.37 0.10
C GLN A 287 -16.76 -22.73 1.42
N ARG A 288 -17.00 -21.70 2.27
CA ARG A 288 -17.53 -21.90 3.60
C ARG A 288 -18.21 -20.62 4.09
N PRO A 289 -19.48 -20.68 4.55
CA PRO A 289 -20.14 -19.53 5.13
C PRO A 289 -19.56 -19.21 6.52
N VAL A 290 -19.65 -17.95 6.95
CA VAL A 290 -19.21 -17.52 8.27
C VAL A 290 -19.94 -18.25 9.40
N SER A 291 -21.19 -18.66 9.18
CA SER A 291 -21.98 -19.49 10.11
C SER A 291 -21.33 -20.82 10.48
N ALA A 292 -20.47 -21.34 9.63
CA ALA A 292 -19.72 -22.56 9.89
C ALA A 292 -18.32 -22.30 10.49
N LEU A 293 -17.96 -21.05 10.77
CA LEU A 293 -16.65 -20.70 11.34
C LEU A 293 -16.48 -21.32 12.72
N SER A 294 -15.51 -22.23 12.83
CA SER A 294 -15.07 -22.87 14.07
C SER A 294 -13.64 -23.32 13.91
N HIS A 295 -12.85 -23.31 14.98
CA HIS A 295 -11.48 -23.77 14.94
C HIS A 295 -11.02 -24.32 16.31
N PRO A 296 -10.28 -25.44 16.36
CA PRO A 296 -9.79 -26.02 17.63
C PRO A 296 -8.57 -25.30 18.20
N LYS A 297 -7.80 -24.59 17.37
CA LYS A 297 -6.62 -23.83 17.83
C LYS A 297 -7.05 -22.62 18.65
N LYS A 298 -6.25 -22.30 19.69
CA LYS A 298 -6.39 -21.09 20.52
C LYS A 298 -5.52 -19.96 19.99
N TYR A 299 -5.83 -18.75 20.43
CA TYR A 299 -5.04 -17.52 20.17
C TYR A 299 -4.90 -17.16 18.69
N GLY A 300 -5.83 -17.57 17.84
CA GLY A 300 -5.83 -17.23 16.42
C GLY A 300 -6.25 -15.78 16.12
N PHE A 301 -6.18 -15.45 14.85
CA PHE A 301 -6.55 -14.15 14.31
C PHE A 301 -7.64 -14.26 13.25
N ILE A 302 -8.65 -13.41 13.35
CA ILE A 302 -9.51 -13.07 12.23
C ILE A 302 -9.06 -11.68 11.73
N ILE A 303 -8.72 -11.57 10.44
CA ILE A 303 -8.44 -10.28 9.79
C ILE A 303 -9.27 -10.27 8.51
N SER A 304 -10.24 -9.36 8.41
CA SER A 304 -11.24 -9.46 7.34
C SER A 304 -11.86 -8.14 6.94
N ASN A 305 -12.38 -8.11 5.71
CA ASN A 305 -13.20 -7.06 5.13
C ASN A 305 -14.59 -7.61 4.81
N PRO A 306 -15.49 -7.76 5.81
CA PRO A 306 -16.83 -8.29 5.59
C PRO A 306 -17.68 -7.32 4.75
N PRO A 307 -18.78 -7.79 4.13
CA PRO A 307 -19.72 -6.92 3.43
C PRO A 307 -20.25 -5.79 4.32
N TYR A 308 -20.36 -4.60 3.77
CA TYR A 308 -20.86 -3.41 4.49
C TYR A 308 -22.03 -2.70 3.78
N GLY A 309 -22.68 -3.40 2.83
CA GLY A 309 -23.93 -2.97 2.23
C GLY A 309 -23.76 -1.85 1.19
N GLU A 310 -23.09 -2.16 0.09
CA GLU A 310 -23.03 -1.23 -1.05
C GLU A 310 -24.38 -1.11 -1.76
N ARG A 311 -25.26 -2.13 -1.64
CA ARG A 311 -26.61 -2.15 -2.20
C ARG A 311 -27.67 -2.07 -1.09
N ILE A 312 -28.85 -1.53 -1.43
CA ILE A 312 -29.96 -1.36 -0.48
C ILE A 312 -30.38 -2.72 0.10
N GLU A 313 -30.52 -3.75 -0.72
CA GLU A 313 -30.89 -5.11 -0.32
C GLU A 313 -29.85 -5.76 0.61
N GLU A 314 -28.57 -5.44 0.45
CA GLU A 314 -27.49 -5.92 1.32
C GLU A 314 -27.58 -5.27 2.70
N LYS A 315 -27.99 -4.01 2.79
CA LYS A 315 -28.06 -3.24 4.05
C LYS A 315 -29.04 -3.85 5.06
N GLU A 316 -30.15 -4.41 4.60
CA GLU A 316 -31.15 -5.04 5.46
C GLU A 316 -30.63 -6.31 6.15
N ASN A 317 -29.69 -6.99 5.53
CA ASN A 317 -29.09 -8.23 6.05
C ASN A 317 -27.87 -8.00 6.95
N LEU A 318 -27.28 -6.79 6.94
CA LEU A 318 -26.08 -6.49 7.74
C LEU A 318 -26.27 -6.75 9.24
N PRO A 319 -27.38 -6.35 9.89
CA PRO A 319 -27.58 -6.64 11.32
C PRO A 319 -27.47 -8.12 11.67
N ALA A 320 -28.05 -9.00 10.83
CA ALA A 320 -27.99 -10.44 11.04
C ALA A 320 -26.57 -10.97 10.82
N LEU A 321 -25.91 -10.56 9.73
CA LEU A 321 -24.55 -10.96 9.42
C LEU A 321 -23.55 -10.57 10.54
N TYR A 322 -23.62 -9.34 11.04
CA TYR A 322 -22.71 -8.90 12.09
C TYR A 322 -22.98 -9.53 13.47
N ARG A 323 -24.25 -9.90 13.77
CA ARG A 323 -24.54 -10.76 14.94
C ARG A 323 -23.88 -12.14 14.78
N GLU A 324 -24.02 -12.76 13.63
CA GLU A 324 -23.41 -14.06 13.38
C GLU A 324 -21.87 -14.01 13.47
N ILE A 325 -21.23 -12.97 12.90
CA ILE A 325 -19.79 -12.72 13.09
C ILE A 325 -19.45 -12.68 14.59
N GLY A 326 -20.23 -11.94 15.38
CA GLY A 326 -20.02 -11.81 16.84
C GLY A 326 -20.16 -13.13 17.57
N GLU A 327 -21.22 -13.92 17.27
CA GLU A 327 -21.46 -15.22 17.86
C GLU A 327 -20.35 -16.22 17.53
N ARG A 328 -19.91 -16.29 16.27
CA ARG A 328 -18.81 -17.17 15.85
C ARG A 328 -17.50 -16.78 16.48
N PHE A 329 -17.21 -15.47 16.54
CA PHE A 329 -16.00 -14.97 17.22
C PHE A 329 -16.01 -15.30 18.71
N ALA A 330 -17.14 -15.14 19.40
CA ALA A 330 -17.25 -15.46 20.83
C ALA A 330 -17.07 -16.96 21.13
N ALA A 331 -17.34 -17.83 20.17
CA ALA A 331 -17.14 -19.28 20.29
C ALA A 331 -15.69 -19.71 20.09
N LEU A 332 -14.79 -18.86 19.59
CA LEU A 332 -13.38 -19.15 19.38
C LEU A 332 -12.56 -18.87 20.65
N ASP A 333 -11.74 -19.84 21.05
CA ASP A 333 -10.98 -19.78 22.30
C ASP A 333 -9.76 -18.84 22.21
N ALA A 334 -9.86 -17.69 22.90
CA ALA A 334 -8.80 -16.69 23.02
C ALA A 334 -8.37 -16.02 21.69
N TRP A 335 -9.26 -15.95 20.70
CA TRP A 335 -8.94 -15.32 19.41
C TRP A 335 -9.02 -13.79 19.49
N SER A 336 -8.30 -13.15 18.56
CA SER A 336 -8.44 -11.71 18.26
C SER A 336 -9.09 -11.53 16.90
N MET A 337 -9.95 -10.50 16.78
CA MET A 337 -10.62 -10.18 15.52
C MET A 337 -10.35 -8.73 15.11
N TYR A 338 -10.02 -8.55 13.85
CA TYR A 338 -9.73 -7.29 13.22
C TYR A 338 -10.58 -7.13 11.96
N LEU A 339 -11.48 -6.15 11.96
CA LEU A 339 -12.42 -5.93 10.86
C LEU A 339 -12.28 -4.51 10.30
N ILE A 340 -12.16 -4.41 8.98
CA ILE A 340 -12.34 -3.13 8.28
C ILE A 340 -13.75 -3.07 7.71
N THR A 341 -14.53 -2.04 8.04
CA THR A 341 -15.91 -1.87 7.56
C THR A 341 -16.32 -0.41 7.59
N SER A 342 -17.22 -0.04 6.68
CA SER A 342 -17.94 1.25 6.74
C SER A 342 -19.25 1.18 7.51
N TYR A 343 -19.66 0.00 7.97
CA TYR A 343 -20.89 -0.18 8.71
C TYR A 343 -20.76 0.36 10.14
N GLU A 344 -21.38 1.49 10.43
CA GLU A 344 -21.20 2.23 11.69
C GLU A 344 -21.75 1.45 12.91
N ASP A 345 -22.81 0.65 12.72
CA ASP A 345 -23.41 -0.18 13.77
C ASP A 345 -22.71 -1.53 14.00
N ALA A 346 -21.56 -1.79 13.35
CA ALA A 346 -20.85 -3.08 13.42
C ALA A 346 -20.66 -3.56 14.86
N GLN A 347 -20.14 -2.72 15.76
CA GLN A 347 -19.89 -3.09 17.18
C GLN A 347 -21.16 -3.46 17.93
N LYS A 348 -22.27 -2.75 17.64
CA LYS A 348 -23.58 -3.01 18.27
C LYS A 348 -24.07 -4.42 17.93
N TYR A 349 -23.99 -4.81 16.67
CA TYR A 349 -24.49 -6.12 16.25
C TYR A 349 -23.50 -7.25 16.53
N ILE A 350 -22.18 -7.01 16.53
CA ILE A 350 -21.18 -7.97 17.04
C ILE A 350 -21.39 -8.26 18.54
N GLY A 351 -22.06 -7.37 19.28
CA GLY A 351 -22.35 -7.54 20.70
C GLY A 351 -21.14 -7.28 21.62
N ARG A 352 -20.05 -6.73 21.07
CA ARG A 352 -18.84 -6.35 21.82
C ARG A 352 -18.31 -5.01 21.32
N LYS A 353 -17.94 -4.14 22.26
CA LYS A 353 -17.20 -2.90 21.94
C LYS A 353 -15.75 -3.25 21.56
N ALA A 354 -15.25 -2.65 20.49
CA ALA A 354 -13.86 -2.82 20.09
C ALA A 354 -12.90 -2.20 21.12
N ASP A 355 -11.79 -2.87 21.39
CA ASP A 355 -10.73 -2.38 22.29
C ASP A 355 -10.03 -1.15 21.68
N LYS A 356 -9.93 -1.14 20.35
CA LYS A 356 -9.44 0.01 19.57
C LYS A 356 -10.21 0.11 18.27
N ASN A 357 -10.34 1.33 17.76
CA ASN A 357 -10.75 1.57 16.39
C ASN A 357 -9.84 2.61 15.73
N ARG A 358 -9.73 2.53 14.43
CA ARG A 358 -8.98 3.50 13.61
C ARG A 358 -9.82 3.87 12.41
N LYS A 359 -10.04 5.16 12.21
CA LYS A 359 -10.66 5.67 10.99
C LYS A 359 -9.67 5.61 9.84
N ILE A 360 -10.05 4.97 8.74
CA ILE A 360 -9.22 4.80 7.55
C ILE A 360 -10.10 5.08 6.33
N TYR A 361 -9.53 5.68 5.29
CA TYR A 361 -10.22 5.87 4.03
C TYR A 361 -9.79 4.79 3.03
N ASN A 362 -10.75 4.01 2.53
CA ASN A 362 -10.56 3.10 1.42
C ASN A 362 -11.08 3.79 0.15
N GLY A 363 -10.19 4.41 -0.60
CA GLY A 363 -10.58 5.35 -1.66
C GLY A 363 -11.34 6.54 -1.07
N MET A 364 -12.57 6.78 -1.55
CA MET A 364 -13.47 7.84 -1.03
C MET A 364 -14.32 7.38 0.15
N LEU A 365 -14.32 6.07 0.45
CA LEU A 365 -15.16 5.49 1.48
C LEU A 365 -14.52 5.61 2.86
N LYS A 366 -15.23 6.23 3.78
CA LYS A 366 -14.86 6.26 5.21
C LYS A 366 -15.13 4.89 5.81
N THR A 367 -14.09 4.25 6.32
CA THR A 367 -14.14 2.97 7.00
C THR A 367 -13.55 3.06 8.41
N TYR A 368 -13.82 2.04 9.22
CA TYR A 368 -13.25 1.86 10.54
C TYR A 368 -12.56 0.51 10.63
N PHE A 369 -11.34 0.49 11.13
CA PHE A 369 -10.63 -0.72 11.49
C PHE A 369 -10.82 -1.00 12.97
N TYR A 370 -11.78 -1.88 13.26
CA TYR A 370 -12.10 -2.32 14.61
C TYR A 370 -11.19 -3.44 15.07
N GLN A 371 -10.69 -3.36 16.28
CA GLN A 371 -9.79 -4.34 16.89
C GLN A 371 -10.43 -4.90 18.15
N PHE A 372 -10.78 -6.18 18.12
CA PHE A 372 -11.31 -6.94 19.24
C PHE A 372 -10.21 -7.89 19.71
N MET A 373 -9.50 -7.52 20.78
CA MET A 373 -8.30 -8.23 21.22
C MET A 373 -8.65 -9.40 22.11
N GLY A 374 -8.11 -10.57 21.80
CA GLY A 374 -8.06 -11.72 22.67
C GLY A 374 -6.87 -11.66 23.64
N PRO A 375 -6.82 -12.55 24.64
CA PRO A 375 -5.68 -12.65 25.54
C PRO A 375 -4.42 -13.06 24.79
N LYS A 376 -3.27 -12.65 25.32
CA LYS A 376 -1.97 -13.13 24.81
C LYS A 376 -1.75 -14.58 25.23
N PRO A 377 -1.11 -15.41 24.40
CA PRO A 377 -0.69 -16.75 24.81
C PRO A 377 0.26 -16.64 26.02
N PRO A 378 0.24 -17.64 26.92
CA PRO A 378 1.18 -17.67 28.04
C PRO A 378 2.62 -17.69 27.48
N ARG A 379 3.52 -16.96 28.16
CA ARG A 379 4.95 -17.05 27.83
C ARG A 379 5.39 -18.49 28.04
N ARG A 380 6.04 -19.11 27.06
CA ARG A 380 6.76 -20.40 27.30
C ARG A 380 7.74 -20.14 28.43
N SER A 381 7.57 -20.82 29.55
CA SER A 381 8.63 -20.91 30.56
C SER A 381 9.86 -21.42 29.84
N GLN A 382 10.96 -20.67 29.91
CA GLN A 382 12.27 -21.24 29.57
C GLN A 382 12.44 -22.44 30.52
N GLU A 383 12.34 -23.65 30.00
CA GLU A 383 12.83 -24.82 30.72
C GLU A 383 14.31 -24.59 30.95
N ASN A 384 14.66 -24.26 32.19
CA ASN A 384 16.02 -24.28 32.67
C ASN A 384 16.53 -25.70 32.43
N GLY A 385 17.26 -25.90 31.35
CA GLY A 385 18.11 -27.07 31.19
C GLY A 385 19.22 -27.03 32.23
N SER A 386 18.89 -27.49 33.42
CA SER A 386 19.90 -27.94 34.37
C SER A 386 20.04 -29.43 34.15
N ASN A 387 21.09 -29.79 33.43
CA ASN A 387 21.87 -31.00 33.70
C ASN A 387 23.17 -30.94 32.89
#